data_e138558fdbb0843512e38fc43ae213c9
#
_entry.id   e138558fdbb0843512e38fc43ae213c9
#
_cell.length_a   1.000
_cell.length_b   1.000
_cell.length_c   1.000
_cell.angle_alpha   90.00
_cell.angle_beta   90.00
_cell.angle_gamma   90.00
#
_symmetry.space_group_name_H-M   'P 1'
#
loop_
_entity.id
_entity.type
_entity.pdbx_description
1 polymer ?
#
loop_
_entity_poly.entity_id
_entity_poly.type
_entity_poly.pdbx_seq_one_letter_code
_entity_poly.pdbx_strand_id
1 'polypeptide(L)'
;MNPYSTSPLESHHRQLGVDITDRAGWRLPDRYSSLEAEIAAVQQHVGMADLSAKGKLNLKGAFLPKFLDRVLQIQSYLPGNLTSVEFNHQKILLAALTSDEALLLTPPGQEGPVMDFLSQNLGESFVSFVDCTGGLAGLLLAGPHSRSTIAKFCALSVHPHDFPNFHVAQTSFAKVRATILRRDLGSLPAFELYFDRSYAQYLWETLLDAGQEFSLQPLGCQTVDLLLKGATEKSND
;
A
#
# COMPACT_ATOMS: atom_id res chain seq x y z
N MET A 1 18.89 19.81 -10.70
CA MET A 1 17.55 19.18 -10.77
C MET A 1 17.58 17.97 -9.88
N ASN A 2 16.78 17.90 -8.85
CA ASN A 2 16.63 16.64 -8.11
C ASN A 2 16.05 15.60 -9.06
N PRO A 3 16.66 14.40 -9.17
CA PRO A 3 16.11 13.35 -10.01
C PRO A 3 14.74 12.94 -9.44
N TYR A 4 13.70 13.00 -10.26
CA TYR A 4 12.39 12.46 -9.89
C TYR A 4 12.43 10.93 -9.92
N SER A 5 11.80 10.32 -8.94
CA SER A 5 11.47 8.91 -8.99
C SER A 5 10.22 8.73 -9.86
N THR A 6 10.22 7.69 -10.69
CA THR A 6 9.11 7.40 -11.59
C THR A 6 8.38 6.15 -11.15
N SER A 7 7.06 6.22 -11.11
CA SER A 7 6.23 5.02 -10.99
C SER A 7 6.50 4.10 -12.20
N PRO A 8 6.50 2.78 -12.01
CA PRO A 8 6.55 1.84 -13.13
C PRO A 8 5.36 1.97 -14.08
N LEU A 9 4.31 2.68 -13.67
CA LEU A 9 3.09 2.96 -14.45
C LEU A 9 3.09 4.35 -15.10
N GLU A 10 4.12 5.19 -14.93
CA GLU A 10 4.10 6.59 -15.43
C GLU A 10 3.82 6.68 -16.92
N SER A 11 4.46 5.82 -17.74
CA SER A 11 4.22 5.82 -19.19
C SER A 11 2.77 5.47 -19.53
N HIS A 12 2.19 4.53 -18.79
CA HIS A 12 0.80 4.12 -18.94
C HIS A 12 -0.17 5.25 -18.54
N HIS A 13 0.08 5.90 -17.41
CA HIS A 13 -0.72 7.06 -16.99
C HIS A 13 -0.70 8.19 -18.03
N ARG A 14 0.48 8.48 -18.61
CA ARG A 14 0.60 9.48 -19.69
C ARG A 14 -0.18 9.12 -20.95
N GLN A 15 -0.20 7.84 -21.34
CA GLN A 15 -0.97 7.36 -22.50
C GLN A 15 -2.49 7.55 -22.30
N LEU A 16 -2.95 7.52 -21.05
CA LEU A 16 -4.35 7.81 -20.70
C LEU A 16 -4.66 9.33 -20.71
N GLY A 17 -3.66 10.18 -21.01
CA GLY A 17 -3.86 11.62 -21.13
C GLY A 17 -4.08 12.35 -19.80
N VAL A 18 -3.68 11.73 -18.67
CA VAL A 18 -3.87 12.32 -17.33
C VAL A 18 -2.74 13.28 -16.98
N ASP A 19 -3.04 14.29 -16.20
CA ASP A 19 -2.05 15.20 -15.65
C ASP A 19 -1.21 14.50 -14.59
N ILE A 20 0.12 14.61 -14.75
CA ILE A 20 1.09 14.05 -13.81
C ILE A 20 1.56 15.15 -12.86
N THR A 21 1.44 14.90 -11.58
CA THR A 21 1.89 15.79 -10.50
C THR A 21 3.12 15.24 -9.79
N ASP A 22 3.87 16.13 -9.14
CA ASP A 22 4.94 15.76 -8.21
C ASP A 22 4.37 15.54 -6.80
N ARG A 23 4.64 14.39 -6.25
CA ARG A 23 4.30 14.03 -4.87
C ARG A 23 5.53 13.49 -4.16
N ALA A 24 6.18 14.32 -3.34
CA ALA A 24 7.40 13.99 -2.60
C ALA A 24 8.50 13.41 -3.52
N GLY A 25 8.70 14.03 -4.68
CA GLY A 25 9.71 13.61 -5.67
C GLY A 25 9.28 12.44 -6.57
N TRP A 26 8.03 12.00 -6.50
CA TRP A 26 7.46 10.97 -7.38
C TRP A 26 6.48 11.59 -8.38
N ARG A 27 6.52 11.08 -9.62
CA ARG A 27 5.56 11.44 -10.67
C ARG A 27 4.38 10.50 -10.67
N LEU A 28 3.20 11.02 -10.29
CA LEU A 28 1.95 10.27 -10.15
C LEU A 28 0.80 10.96 -10.88
N PRO A 29 -0.25 10.21 -11.28
CA PRO A 29 -1.44 10.80 -11.86
C PRO A 29 -2.18 11.63 -10.80
N ASP A 30 -2.47 12.89 -11.14
CA ASP A 30 -3.19 13.77 -10.24
C ASP A 30 -4.67 13.37 -10.13
N ARG A 31 -5.32 13.21 -11.28
CA ARG A 31 -6.71 12.75 -11.44
C ARG A 31 -6.89 12.10 -12.80
N TYR A 32 -7.84 11.16 -12.90
CA TYR A 32 -8.28 10.58 -14.18
C TYR A 32 -9.60 11.17 -14.67
N SER A 33 -10.41 11.69 -13.74
CA SER A 33 -11.67 12.38 -14.03
C SER A 33 -11.87 13.52 -13.03
N SER A 34 -13.09 14.02 -12.86
CA SER A 34 -13.34 14.97 -11.77
C SER A 34 -13.23 14.28 -10.41
N LEU A 35 -12.85 15.06 -9.39
CA LEU A 35 -12.68 14.54 -8.03
C LEU A 35 -13.98 13.91 -7.50
N GLU A 36 -15.13 14.55 -7.80
CA GLU A 36 -16.44 14.08 -7.41
C GLU A 36 -16.79 12.74 -8.09
N ALA A 37 -16.43 12.59 -9.38
CA ALA A 37 -16.65 11.35 -10.12
C ALA A 37 -15.80 10.20 -9.57
N GLU A 38 -14.53 10.45 -9.26
CA GLU A 38 -13.65 9.45 -8.66
C GLU A 38 -14.13 9.04 -7.25
N ILE A 39 -14.54 10.00 -6.42
CA ILE A 39 -15.12 9.73 -5.10
C ILE A 39 -16.41 8.91 -5.23
N ALA A 40 -17.31 9.28 -6.15
CA ALA A 40 -18.54 8.53 -6.39
C ALA A 40 -18.25 7.09 -6.84
N ALA A 41 -17.28 6.91 -7.74
CA ALA A 41 -16.87 5.59 -8.23
C ALA A 41 -16.37 4.70 -7.09
N VAL A 42 -15.52 5.19 -6.21
CA VAL A 42 -15.00 4.38 -5.09
C VAL A 42 -16.06 4.11 -4.02
N GLN A 43 -17.02 5.01 -3.84
CA GLN A 43 -18.13 4.82 -2.88
C GLN A 43 -19.17 3.81 -3.36
N GLN A 44 -19.43 3.75 -4.65
CA GLN A 44 -20.50 2.93 -5.23
C GLN A 44 -19.99 1.62 -5.86
N HIS A 45 -18.74 1.58 -6.29
CA HIS A 45 -18.16 0.52 -7.09
C HIS A 45 -16.80 0.05 -6.56
N VAL A 46 -15.74 0.22 -7.35
CA VAL A 46 -14.36 -0.02 -6.95
C VAL A 46 -13.43 0.99 -7.65
N GLY A 47 -12.57 1.59 -6.86
CA GLY A 47 -11.49 2.44 -7.35
C GLY A 47 -10.14 1.76 -7.25
N MET A 48 -9.25 2.03 -8.23
CA MET A 48 -7.88 1.55 -8.26
C MET A 48 -6.89 2.71 -8.36
N ALA A 49 -5.86 2.73 -7.51
CA ALA A 49 -4.84 3.78 -7.53
C ALA A 49 -3.42 3.22 -7.51
N ASP A 50 -2.48 4.00 -8.05
CA ASP A 50 -1.05 3.73 -7.97
C ASP A 50 -0.48 4.17 -6.62
N LEU A 51 0.02 3.22 -5.84
CA LEU A 51 0.69 3.44 -4.55
C LEU A 51 2.20 3.23 -4.64
N SER A 52 2.79 3.18 -5.84
CA SER A 52 4.22 2.86 -6.01
C SER A 52 5.16 3.85 -5.33
N ALA A 53 4.69 5.08 -5.06
CA ALA A 53 5.46 6.09 -4.33
C ALA A 53 5.55 5.88 -2.82
N LYS A 54 4.69 5.05 -2.20
CA LYS A 54 4.84 4.71 -0.78
C LYS A 54 6.22 4.12 -0.51
N GLY A 55 6.85 4.54 0.59
CA GLY A 55 8.08 3.91 1.05
C GLY A 55 7.83 2.47 1.49
N LYS A 56 8.73 1.57 1.14
CA LYS A 56 8.65 0.14 1.43
C LYS A 56 9.99 -0.36 1.95
N LEU A 57 10.07 -0.61 3.25
CA LEU A 57 11.27 -1.13 3.91
C LEU A 57 11.04 -2.59 4.30
N ASN A 58 11.87 -3.48 3.80
CA ASN A 58 11.89 -4.87 4.27
C ASN A 58 12.80 -4.97 5.50
N LEU A 59 12.25 -5.47 6.60
CA LEU A 59 12.95 -5.69 7.86
C LEU A 59 13.06 -7.19 8.09
N LYS A 60 14.25 -7.68 8.44
CA LYS A 60 14.46 -9.11 8.66
C LYS A 60 15.49 -9.38 9.76
N GLY A 61 15.21 -10.35 10.63
CA GLY A 61 16.15 -10.83 11.65
C GLY A 61 15.49 -11.62 12.76
N ALA A 62 16.22 -12.57 13.33
CA ALA A 62 15.72 -13.49 14.37
C ALA A 62 15.17 -12.79 15.62
N PHE A 63 15.61 -11.56 15.90
CA PHE A 63 15.16 -10.75 17.05
C PHE A 63 14.28 -9.58 16.64
N LEU A 64 13.72 -9.61 15.43
CA LEU A 64 12.90 -8.52 14.89
C LEU A 64 11.76 -8.09 15.83
N PRO A 65 10.96 -8.97 16.45
CA PRO A 65 9.90 -8.55 17.36
C PRO A 65 10.42 -7.74 18.57
N LYS A 66 11.52 -8.20 19.18
CA LYS A 66 12.14 -7.49 20.33
C LYS A 66 12.72 -6.14 19.93
N PHE A 67 13.31 -6.07 18.75
CA PHE A 67 13.81 -4.83 18.19
C PHE A 67 12.68 -3.82 17.97
N LEU A 68 11.58 -4.26 17.35
CA LEU A 68 10.41 -3.41 17.05
C LEU A 68 9.69 -2.94 18.32
N ASP A 69 9.57 -3.80 19.33
CA ASP A 69 9.01 -3.42 20.64
C ASP A 69 9.86 -2.31 21.29
N ARG A 70 11.17 -2.47 21.33
CA ARG A 70 12.10 -1.49 21.91
C ARG A 70 12.12 -0.16 21.17
N VAL A 71 12.05 -0.17 19.83
CA VAL A 71 12.33 1.00 18.98
C VAL A 71 11.04 1.69 18.53
N LEU A 72 10.00 0.94 18.23
CA LEU A 72 8.72 1.43 17.74
C LEU A 72 7.55 1.15 18.70
N GLN A 73 7.82 0.62 19.91
CA GLN A 73 6.83 0.29 20.93
C GLN A 73 5.74 -0.67 20.44
N ILE A 74 6.10 -1.59 19.53
CA ILE A 74 5.19 -2.60 18.99
C ILE A 74 5.17 -3.80 19.92
N GLN A 75 4.32 -3.78 20.93
CA GLN A 75 4.23 -4.83 21.96
C GLN A 75 3.68 -6.16 21.43
N SER A 76 2.85 -6.13 20.40
CA SER A 76 2.25 -7.33 19.78
C SER A 76 2.68 -7.46 18.33
N TYR A 77 3.64 -8.36 18.07
CA TYR A 77 4.07 -8.72 16.73
C TYR A 77 3.54 -10.12 16.40
N LEU A 78 2.52 -10.21 15.59
CA LEU A 78 1.89 -11.45 15.17
C LEU A 78 1.93 -11.57 13.65
N PRO A 79 2.54 -12.62 13.07
CA PRO A 79 2.50 -12.86 11.63
C PRO A 79 1.06 -12.83 11.10
N GLY A 80 0.87 -12.17 9.96
CA GLY A 80 -0.46 -11.95 9.37
C GLY A 80 -1.15 -10.67 9.83
N ASN A 81 -0.60 -9.94 10.82
CA ASN A 81 -1.20 -8.69 11.28
C ASN A 81 -0.53 -7.45 10.66
N LEU A 82 -1.32 -6.41 10.54
CA LEU A 82 -0.91 -5.07 10.17
C LEU A 82 -1.05 -4.14 11.39
N THR A 83 0.03 -3.48 11.79
CA THR A 83 0.05 -2.56 12.93
C THR A 83 0.32 -1.14 12.45
N SER A 84 -0.49 -0.18 12.89
CA SER A 84 -0.23 1.24 12.66
C SER A 84 0.64 1.79 13.79
N VAL A 85 1.71 2.50 13.41
CA VAL A 85 2.67 3.11 14.32
C VAL A 85 2.78 4.58 13.98
N GLU A 86 2.92 5.44 14.98
CA GLU A 86 3.23 6.85 14.78
C GLU A 86 4.74 7.07 14.75
N PHE A 87 5.22 7.76 13.71
CA PHE A 87 6.60 8.17 13.55
C PHE A 87 6.64 9.61 13.03
N ASN A 88 7.26 10.54 13.79
CA ASN A 88 7.34 11.96 13.43
C ASN A 88 5.96 12.57 13.04
N HIS A 89 4.94 12.31 13.85
CA HIS A 89 3.54 12.77 13.62
C HIS A 89 2.91 12.21 12.33
N GLN A 90 3.47 11.16 11.76
CA GLN A 90 2.92 10.48 10.59
C GLN A 90 2.66 9.00 10.91
N LYS A 91 1.59 8.46 10.34
CA LYS A 91 1.27 7.03 10.47
C LYS A 91 2.10 6.23 9.48
N ILE A 92 2.88 5.29 9.98
CA ILE A 92 3.53 4.22 9.22
C ILE A 92 2.84 2.89 9.53
N LEU A 93 2.93 1.93 8.62
CA LEU A 93 2.26 0.63 8.78
C LEU A 93 3.30 -0.48 8.78
N LEU A 94 3.26 -1.31 9.81
CA LEU A 94 4.08 -2.53 9.88
C LEU A 94 3.22 -3.74 9.53
N ALA A 95 3.56 -4.41 8.45
CA ALA A 95 2.98 -5.68 8.03
C ALA A 95 3.89 -6.84 8.49
N ALA A 96 3.48 -7.59 9.50
CA ALA A 96 4.22 -8.75 9.99
C ALA A 96 4.03 -9.93 9.04
N LEU A 97 5.05 -10.24 8.23
CA LEU A 97 4.98 -11.27 7.20
C LEU A 97 5.24 -12.68 7.76
N THR A 98 6.27 -12.79 8.60
CA THR A 98 6.65 -14.01 9.31
C THR A 98 7.07 -13.66 10.74
N SER A 99 7.55 -14.64 11.53
CA SER A 99 8.10 -14.38 12.86
C SER A 99 9.35 -13.49 12.87
N ASP A 100 10.04 -13.38 11.74
CA ASP A 100 11.35 -12.72 11.60
C ASP A 100 11.43 -11.78 10.39
N GLU A 101 10.32 -11.52 9.70
CA GLU A 101 10.26 -10.65 8.53
C GLU A 101 9.01 -9.76 8.54
N ALA A 102 9.20 -8.48 8.26
CA ALA A 102 8.13 -7.48 8.15
C ALA A 102 8.36 -6.56 6.95
N LEU A 103 7.26 -6.05 6.40
CA LEU A 103 7.25 -4.94 5.45
C LEU A 103 6.75 -3.68 6.19
N LEU A 104 7.61 -2.68 6.28
CA LEU A 104 7.25 -1.39 6.85
C LEU A 104 6.94 -0.41 5.73
N LEU A 105 5.73 0.14 5.77
CA LEU A 105 5.21 1.07 4.76
C LEU A 105 5.18 2.49 5.33
N THR A 106 5.73 3.42 4.59
CA THR A 106 5.79 4.84 4.98
C THR A 106 5.07 5.73 3.97
N PRO A 107 4.68 6.95 4.33
CA PRO A 107 4.37 7.99 3.35
C PRO A 107 5.55 8.19 2.39
N PRO A 108 5.31 8.67 1.15
CA PRO A 108 6.37 8.95 0.19
C PRO A 108 7.42 9.89 0.77
N GLY A 109 8.72 9.58 0.57
CA GLY A 109 9.85 10.38 1.04
C GLY A 109 10.19 10.21 2.53
N GLN A 110 9.49 9.36 3.27
CA GLN A 110 9.79 9.07 4.68
C GLN A 110 10.63 7.80 4.90
N GLU A 111 10.92 7.04 3.86
CA GLU A 111 11.74 5.82 3.92
C GLU A 111 13.15 6.10 4.45
N GLY A 112 13.81 7.16 3.98
CA GLY A 112 15.13 7.56 4.46
C GLY A 112 15.15 7.93 5.94
N PRO A 113 14.36 8.91 6.40
CA PRO A 113 14.24 9.25 7.83
C PRO A 113 13.92 8.06 8.73
N VAL A 114 13.04 7.15 8.31
CA VAL A 114 12.73 5.93 9.06
C VAL A 114 13.91 4.99 9.11
N MET A 115 14.61 4.75 7.98
CA MET A 115 15.82 3.93 7.95
C MET A 115 16.93 4.48 8.84
N ASP A 116 17.15 5.80 8.82
CA ASP A 116 18.16 6.46 9.66
C ASP A 116 17.83 6.26 11.15
N PHE A 117 16.57 6.44 11.52
CA PHE A 117 16.11 6.21 12.89
C PHE A 117 16.31 4.75 13.34
N LEU A 118 15.90 3.78 12.50
CA LEU A 118 16.09 2.36 12.80
C LEU A 118 17.58 2.01 12.93
N SER A 119 18.42 2.55 12.05
CA SER A 119 19.88 2.32 12.04
C SER A 119 20.55 2.87 13.30
N GLN A 120 20.19 4.08 13.73
CA GLN A 120 20.71 4.71 14.95
C GLN A 120 20.34 3.93 16.21
N ASN A 121 19.22 3.22 16.18
CA ASN A 121 18.71 2.43 17.30
C ASN A 121 18.98 0.92 17.16
N LEU A 122 19.78 0.48 16.18
CA LEU A 122 20.04 -0.93 15.94
C LEU A 122 20.70 -1.62 17.14
N GLY A 123 21.76 -0.98 17.71
CA GLY A 123 22.54 -1.57 18.82
C GLY A 123 23.15 -2.91 18.40
N GLU A 124 23.09 -3.89 19.29
CA GLU A 124 23.55 -5.27 19.04
C GLU A 124 22.48 -6.19 18.43
N SER A 125 21.35 -5.62 17.94
CA SER A 125 20.28 -6.42 17.35
C SER A 125 20.67 -6.93 15.98
N PHE A 126 20.56 -8.24 15.76
CA PHE A 126 20.78 -8.88 14.45
C PHE A 126 19.53 -8.71 13.56
N VAL A 127 19.29 -7.48 13.14
CA VAL A 127 18.19 -7.10 12.24
C VAL A 127 18.77 -6.33 11.06
N SER A 128 18.34 -6.65 9.87
CA SER A 128 18.65 -5.93 8.64
C SER A 128 17.42 -5.22 8.11
N PHE A 129 17.62 -4.08 7.47
CA PHE A 129 16.57 -3.37 6.74
C PHE A 129 17.06 -2.96 5.37
N VAL A 130 16.20 -3.14 4.39
CA VAL A 130 16.49 -2.83 2.99
C VAL A 130 15.36 -1.95 2.45
N ASP A 131 15.73 -0.83 1.82
CA ASP A 131 14.78 -0.02 1.06
C ASP A 131 14.43 -0.73 -0.25
N CYS A 132 13.17 -1.19 -0.32
CA CYS A 132 12.59 -1.84 -1.50
C CYS A 132 11.66 -0.92 -2.28
N THR A 133 11.62 0.39 -1.96
CA THR A 133 10.69 1.36 -2.55
C THR A 133 10.77 1.36 -4.07
N GLY A 134 11.97 1.39 -4.62
CA GLY A 134 12.19 1.34 -6.07
C GLY A 134 12.00 -0.05 -6.71
N GLY A 135 12.01 -1.12 -5.92
CA GLY A 135 11.88 -2.51 -6.39
C GLY A 135 10.45 -3.04 -6.42
N LEU A 136 9.57 -2.47 -5.60
CA LEU A 136 8.18 -2.89 -5.48
C LEU A 136 7.22 -1.84 -6.03
N ALA A 137 6.28 -2.25 -6.86
CA ALA A 137 5.09 -1.49 -7.19
C ALA A 137 4.03 -1.65 -6.10
N GLY A 138 3.10 -0.71 -6.03
CA GLY A 138 1.96 -0.76 -5.12
C GLY A 138 0.66 -0.37 -5.83
N LEU A 139 -0.43 -1.07 -5.54
CA LEU A 139 -1.77 -0.72 -6.01
C LEU A 139 -2.74 -0.69 -4.84
N LEU A 140 -3.68 0.25 -4.86
CA LEU A 140 -4.86 0.29 -4.00
C LEU A 140 -6.07 -0.22 -4.76
N LEU A 141 -6.88 -1.06 -4.13
CA LEU A 141 -8.25 -1.36 -4.55
C LEU A 141 -9.18 -1.01 -3.39
N ALA A 142 -10.10 -0.07 -3.59
CA ALA A 142 -11.00 0.38 -2.54
C ALA A 142 -12.45 0.48 -3.05
N GLY A 143 -13.41 0.19 -2.19
CA GLY A 143 -14.83 0.29 -2.48
C GLY A 143 -15.61 -1.01 -2.28
N PRO A 144 -16.94 -0.98 -2.38
CA PRO A 144 -17.82 -2.13 -2.09
C PRO A 144 -17.46 -3.40 -2.87
N HIS A 145 -17.02 -3.27 -4.12
CA HIS A 145 -16.68 -4.40 -5.00
C HIS A 145 -15.20 -4.80 -4.97
N SER A 146 -14.36 -4.16 -4.13
CA SER A 146 -12.92 -4.47 -4.04
C SER A 146 -12.66 -5.94 -3.70
N ARG A 147 -13.45 -6.55 -2.78
CA ARG A 147 -13.33 -7.98 -2.45
C ARG A 147 -13.62 -8.88 -3.64
N SER A 148 -14.72 -8.62 -4.35
CA SER A 148 -15.10 -9.41 -5.53
C SER A 148 -14.06 -9.31 -6.62
N THR A 149 -13.48 -8.12 -6.80
CA THR A 149 -12.39 -7.91 -7.76
C THR A 149 -11.16 -8.74 -7.38
N ILE A 150 -10.71 -8.70 -6.12
CA ILE A 150 -9.52 -9.46 -5.66
C ILE A 150 -9.76 -10.97 -5.77
N ALA A 151 -10.94 -11.46 -5.40
CA ALA A 151 -11.28 -12.88 -5.42
C ALA A 151 -11.16 -13.53 -6.81
N LYS A 152 -11.19 -12.75 -7.89
CA LYS A 152 -10.98 -13.27 -9.25
C LYS A 152 -9.53 -13.70 -9.51
N PHE A 153 -8.57 -13.21 -8.73
CA PHE A 153 -7.14 -13.31 -9.05
C PHE A 153 -6.33 -14.13 -8.06
N CYS A 154 -6.87 -14.45 -6.90
CA CYS A 154 -6.16 -15.24 -5.91
C CYS A 154 -7.08 -16.20 -5.15
N ALA A 155 -6.49 -17.27 -4.63
CA ALA A 155 -7.18 -18.26 -3.80
C ALA A 155 -7.34 -17.81 -2.33
N LEU A 156 -6.81 -16.62 -1.97
CA LEU A 156 -6.96 -16.07 -0.63
C LEU A 156 -8.44 -15.75 -0.40
N SER A 157 -9.03 -16.32 0.67
CA SER A 157 -10.35 -15.87 1.11
C SER A 157 -10.25 -14.43 1.62
N VAL A 158 -10.88 -13.52 0.90
CA VAL A 158 -10.99 -12.10 1.30
C VAL A 158 -12.30 -11.80 2.05
N HIS A 159 -13.01 -12.86 2.48
CA HIS A 159 -14.17 -12.74 3.33
C HIS A 159 -13.75 -12.06 4.66
N PRO A 160 -14.59 -11.16 5.23
CA PRO A 160 -14.23 -10.41 6.44
C PRO A 160 -13.86 -11.26 7.66
N HIS A 161 -14.40 -12.46 7.77
CA HIS A 161 -14.09 -13.41 8.84
C HIS A 161 -12.68 -14.01 8.67
N ASP A 162 -12.28 -14.34 7.43
CA ASP A 162 -11.02 -15.05 7.15
C ASP A 162 -9.86 -14.10 6.93
N PHE A 163 -10.15 -12.91 6.42
CA PHE A 163 -9.17 -11.84 6.21
C PHE A 163 -9.73 -10.53 6.77
N PRO A 164 -9.70 -10.37 8.11
CA PRO A 164 -10.28 -9.19 8.76
C PRO A 164 -9.46 -7.92 8.47
N ASN A 165 -10.00 -6.76 8.87
CA ASN A 165 -9.29 -5.50 8.75
C ASN A 165 -7.97 -5.53 9.54
N PHE A 166 -6.95 -4.82 9.07
CA PHE A 166 -5.58 -4.83 9.59
C PHE A 166 -4.88 -6.20 9.52
N HIS A 167 -5.12 -6.94 8.42
CA HIS A 167 -4.40 -8.17 8.13
C HIS A 167 -3.56 -8.06 6.85
N VAL A 168 -2.53 -8.91 6.80
CA VAL A 168 -1.62 -9.06 5.67
C VAL A 168 -1.45 -10.54 5.32
N ALA A 169 -1.35 -10.84 4.04
CA ALA A 169 -1.01 -12.16 3.53
C ALA A 169 -0.09 -12.07 2.31
N GLN A 170 0.78 -13.06 2.15
CA GLN A 170 1.54 -13.27 0.92
C GLN A 170 0.89 -14.38 0.12
N THR A 171 0.60 -14.12 -1.15
CA THR A 171 -0.10 -15.07 -2.02
C THR A 171 0.32 -14.90 -3.48
N SER A 172 -0.13 -15.81 -4.33
CA SER A 172 -0.11 -15.61 -5.78
C SER A 172 -1.36 -14.82 -6.18
N PHE A 173 -1.16 -13.65 -6.76
CA PHE A 173 -2.21 -12.79 -7.29
C PHE A 173 -2.01 -12.65 -8.80
N ALA A 174 -2.99 -13.06 -9.61
CA ALA A 174 -2.86 -13.12 -11.07
C ALA A 174 -1.53 -13.77 -11.52
N LYS A 175 -1.11 -14.86 -10.87
CA LYS A 175 0.16 -15.61 -11.08
C LYS A 175 1.43 -14.84 -10.68
N VAL A 176 1.32 -13.65 -10.09
CA VAL A 176 2.45 -12.87 -9.55
C VAL A 176 2.49 -13.02 -8.03
N ARG A 177 3.70 -13.18 -7.45
CA ARG A 177 3.85 -13.14 -5.99
C ARG A 177 3.52 -11.73 -5.48
N ALA A 178 2.54 -11.63 -4.60
CA ALA A 178 2.11 -10.36 -4.03
C ALA A 178 1.94 -10.45 -2.51
N THR A 179 2.17 -9.32 -1.84
CA THR A 179 1.76 -9.07 -0.47
C THR A 179 0.48 -8.26 -0.52
N ILE A 180 -0.60 -8.79 0.05
CA ILE A 180 -1.91 -8.16 0.11
C ILE A 180 -2.17 -7.73 1.55
N LEU A 181 -2.46 -6.45 1.74
CA LEU A 181 -2.86 -5.88 3.03
C LEU A 181 -4.32 -5.47 2.94
N ARG A 182 -5.09 -5.73 4.00
CA ARG A 182 -6.41 -5.14 4.17
C ARG A 182 -6.36 -4.03 5.19
N ARG A 183 -6.71 -2.82 4.74
CA ARG A 183 -6.85 -1.63 5.58
C ARG A 183 -8.03 -0.81 5.08
N ASP A 184 -9.17 -1.06 5.66
CA ASP A 184 -10.42 -0.40 5.27
C ASP A 184 -10.32 1.13 5.46
N LEU A 185 -10.89 1.90 4.55
CA LEU A 185 -10.91 3.36 4.56
C LEU A 185 -12.27 3.85 5.11
N GLY A 186 -12.36 3.99 6.42
CA GLY A 186 -13.63 4.20 7.09
C GLY A 186 -14.53 2.96 6.92
N SER A 187 -15.68 3.12 6.29
CA SER A 187 -16.60 2.01 5.97
C SER A 187 -16.30 1.31 4.65
N LEU A 188 -15.35 1.80 3.85
CA LEU A 188 -15.03 1.24 2.56
C LEU A 188 -13.99 0.12 2.71
N PRO A 189 -14.28 -1.11 2.26
CA PRO A 189 -13.26 -2.15 2.16
C PRO A 189 -12.12 -1.70 1.25
N ALA A 190 -10.88 -1.83 1.73
CA ALA A 190 -9.72 -1.41 0.96
C ALA A 190 -8.55 -2.38 1.13
N PHE A 191 -7.85 -2.60 0.03
CA PHE A 191 -6.73 -3.52 -0.07
C PHE A 191 -5.56 -2.85 -0.77
N GLU A 192 -4.38 -3.00 -0.21
CA GLU A 192 -3.13 -2.58 -0.83
C GLU A 192 -2.37 -3.82 -1.30
N LEU A 193 -1.90 -3.82 -2.53
CA LEU A 193 -1.11 -4.91 -3.13
C LEU A 193 0.31 -4.41 -3.38
N TYR A 194 1.31 -5.17 -2.95
CA TYR A 194 2.73 -4.90 -3.20
C TYR A 194 3.37 -6.11 -3.88
N PHE A 195 4.07 -5.85 -4.97
CA PHE A 195 4.65 -6.89 -5.84
C PHE A 195 5.85 -6.31 -6.61
N ASP A 196 6.63 -7.18 -7.26
CA ASP A 196 7.77 -6.75 -8.06
C ASP A 196 7.34 -5.76 -9.16
N ARG A 197 8.07 -4.64 -9.24
CA ARG A 197 7.73 -3.52 -10.13
C ARG A 197 7.61 -3.90 -11.61
N SER A 198 8.30 -4.96 -12.05
CA SER A 198 8.26 -5.42 -13.45
C SER A 198 6.89 -5.90 -13.89
N TYR A 199 6.02 -6.27 -12.93
CA TYR A 199 4.64 -6.70 -13.21
C TYR A 199 3.60 -5.58 -13.11
N ALA A 200 4.01 -4.33 -12.89
CA ALA A 200 3.07 -3.25 -12.61
C ALA A 200 2.07 -3.02 -13.74
N GLN A 201 2.55 -2.91 -14.99
CA GLN A 201 1.67 -2.72 -16.16
C GLN A 201 0.73 -3.91 -16.34
N TYR A 202 1.27 -5.13 -16.26
CA TYR A 202 0.48 -6.35 -16.40
C TYR A 202 -0.68 -6.41 -15.39
N LEU A 203 -0.39 -6.15 -14.11
CA LEU A 203 -1.42 -6.19 -13.08
C LEU A 203 -2.41 -5.04 -13.18
N TRP A 204 -1.95 -3.85 -13.55
CA TRP A 204 -2.82 -2.70 -13.79
C TRP A 204 -3.84 -2.98 -14.90
N GLU A 205 -3.37 -3.42 -16.06
CA GLU A 205 -4.22 -3.76 -17.22
C GLU A 205 -5.16 -4.93 -16.92
N THR A 206 -4.64 -5.98 -16.28
CA THR A 206 -5.44 -7.16 -15.89
C THR A 206 -6.56 -6.80 -14.92
N LEU A 207 -6.29 -5.91 -13.97
CA LEU A 207 -7.30 -5.44 -13.01
C LEU A 207 -8.34 -4.54 -13.68
N LEU A 208 -7.91 -3.64 -14.59
CA LEU A 208 -8.84 -2.79 -15.34
C LEU A 208 -9.79 -3.63 -16.21
N ASP A 209 -9.26 -4.62 -16.92
CA ASP A 209 -10.07 -5.47 -17.79
C ASP A 209 -11.09 -6.29 -16.98
N ALA A 210 -10.63 -7.06 -16.01
CA ALA A 210 -11.51 -7.91 -15.21
C ALA A 210 -12.40 -7.15 -14.20
N GLY A 211 -12.03 -5.90 -13.88
CA GLY A 211 -12.81 -5.03 -13.02
C GLY A 211 -13.96 -4.31 -13.71
N GLN A 212 -14.05 -4.37 -15.05
CA GLN A 212 -15.12 -3.70 -15.82
C GLN A 212 -16.51 -4.12 -15.35
N GLU A 213 -16.73 -5.40 -15.04
CA GLU A 213 -18.01 -5.87 -14.53
C GLU A 213 -18.41 -5.25 -13.18
N PHE A 214 -17.43 -4.74 -12.42
CA PHE A 214 -17.62 -4.04 -11.14
C PHE A 214 -17.50 -2.53 -11.29
N SER A 215 -17.50 -2.01 -12.52
CA SER A 215 -17.31 -0.58 -12.81
C SER A 215 -16.04 0.00 -12.18
N LEU A 216 -14.94 -0.76 -12.21
CA LEU A 216 -13.65 -0.33 -11.69
C LEU A 216 -13.17 0.92 -12.44
N GLN A 217 -12.81 1.94 -11.66
CA GLN A 217 -12.29 3.21 -12.16
C GLN A 217 -10.90 3.48 -11.60
N PRO A 218 -9.95 4.00 -12.40
CA PRO A 218 -8.70 4.50 -11.88
C PRO A 218 -8.93 5.77 -11.05
N LEU A 219 -8.13 5.92 -9.97
CA LEU A 219 -8.16 7.06 -9.06
C LEU A 219 -6.81 7.78 -9.07
N GLY A 220 -6.84 9.10 -9.10
CA GLY A 220 -5.64 9.92 -8.94
C GLY A 220 -5.24 10.13 -7.48
N CYS A 221 -4.04 10.68 -7.27
CA CYS A 221 -3.50 10.86 -5.92
C CYS A 221 -4.31 11.87 -5.08
N GLN A 222 -5.01 12.84 -5.69
CA GLN A 222 -5.89 13.75 -4.94
C GLN A 222 -7.04 12.98 -4.26
N THR A 223 -7.66 12.06 -4.98
CA THR A 223 -8.73 11.22 -4.43
C THR A 223 -8.22 10.31 -3.33
N VAL A 224 -7.06 9.68 -3.52
CA VAL A 224 -6.42 8.83 -2.50
C VAL A 224 -6.13 9.62 -1.22
N ASP A 225 -5.58 10.84 -1.33
CA ASP A 225 -5.29 11.71 -0.18
C ASP A 225 -6.56 12.03 0.63
N LEU A 226 -7.67 12.30 -0.03
CA LEU A 226 -8.96 12.57 0.64
C LEU A 226 -9.53 11.33 1.34
N LEU A 227 -9.46 10.18 0.68
CA LEU A 227 -9.92 8.91 1.28
C LEU A 227 -9.11 8.57 2.54
N LEU A 228 -7.79 8.78 2.50
CA LEU A 228 -6.91 8.52 3.65
C LEU A 228 -7.17 9.49 4.81
N LYS A 229 -7.42 10.78 4.54
CA LYS A 229 -7.76 11.79 5.56
C LYS A 229 -9.10 11.48 6.23
N GLY A 230 -10.14 11.22 5.45
CA GLY A 230 -11.47 10.88 5.97
C GLY A 230 -11.50 9.58 6.80
N ALA A 231 -10.60 8.64 6.53
CA ALA A 231 -10.44 7.43 7.35
C ALA A 231 -9.78 7.71 8.71
N THR A 232 -8.93 8.73 8.79
CA THR A 232 -8.21 9.10 10.02
C THR A 232 -9.12 9.82 11.02
N GLU A 233 -10.01 10.69 10.54
CA GLU A 233 -10.95 11.45 11.39
C GLU A 233 -11.98 10.54 12.07
N LYS A 234 -12.46 9.50 11.38
CA LYS A 234 -13.45 8.55 11.92
C LYS A 234 -12.87 7.50 12.90
N SER A 235 -11.56 7.40 13.01
CA SER A 235 -10.92 6.46 13.95
C SER A 235 -10.61 7.10 15.32
N ASN A 236 -10.89 8.40 15.49
CA ASN A 236 -10.66 9.15 16.73
C ASN A 236 -11.96 9.44 17.50
N ASP A 237 -13.10 9.01 17.00
CA ASP A 237 -14.41 8.99 17.66
C ASP A 237 -14.73 7.55 18.15
#